data_9bfbeafc6e5075ff7fc6040797bc77c5
#
_entry.id   9bfbeafc6e5075ff7fc6040797bc77c5
#
_cell.length_a   1.000
_cell.length_b   1.000
_cell.length_c   1.000
_cell.angle_alpha   90.00
_cell.angle_beta   90.00
_cell.angle_gamma   90.00
#
_symmetry.space_group_name_H-M   'P 1'
#
loop_
_entity.id
_entity.type
_entity.pdbx_description
1 polymer ?
#
loop_
_entity_poly.entity_id
_entity_poly.type
_entity_poly.pdbx_seq_one_letter_code
_entity_poly.pdbx_strand_id
1 'polypeptide(L)'
;MQVIDHNTYEALRAGAQVLEADGSGDKVLRLTDGCMLKLFRRKRLLSSALFYPYAQRFANNTRALQQRDIPCPRILAVYRIPSIARDAVYYSPLAGETIRQLKLAKAEADALRVCLGCFIAQLHEKGVYFRSLHFGNVVLTPENTLGLIDIADLSCQSAPLSQNKRLRNFSHLRRYPEDRQWLLGDDAGQAFFNGYRQGLPAGSQQAPLIERLRQLLG
;
A
#
# COMPACT_ATOMS: atom_id res chain seq x y z
N MET A 1 -11.68 18.18 3.28
CA MET A 1 -11.62 17.64 4.66
C MET A 1 -12.70 18.33 5.46
N GLN A 2 -13.63 17.58 6.02
CA GLN A 2 -14.74 18.05 6.84
C GLN A 2 -14.31 18.13 8.31
N VAL A 3 -14.62 19.22 8.99
CA VAL A 3 -14.41 19.33 10.45
C VAL A 3 -15.61 18.68 11.15
N ILE A 4 -15.34 17.78 12.09
CA ILE A 4 -16.36 17.18 12.95
C ILE A 4 -16.04 17.48 14.41
N ASP A 5 -17.09 17.64 15.22
CA ASP A 5 -16.96 17.87 16.66
C ASP A 5 -16.72 16.54 17.42
N HIS A 6 -16.55 16.67 18.74
CA HIS A 6 -16.29 15.52 19.60
C HIS A 6 -17.48 14.54 19.64
N ASN A 7 -18.69 15.05 19.72
CA ASN A 7 -19.90 14.22 19.80
C ASN A 7 -20.11 13.39 18.52
N THR A 8 -19.90 14.01 17.36
CA THR A 8 -19.95 13.32 16.06
C THR A 8 -18.86 12.25 15.96
N TYR A 9 -17.65 12.52 16.46
CA TYR A 9 -16.58 11.53 16.49
C TYR A 9 -16.92 10.34 17.42
N GLU A 10 -17.41 10.61 18.63
CA GLU A 10 -17.81 9.55 19.58
C GLU A 10 -18.99 8.71 19.02
N ALA A 11 -19.96 9.34 18.39
CA ALA A 11 -21.05 8.63 17.71
C ALA A 11 -20.51 7.72 16.58
N LEU A 12 -19.56 8.20 15.79
CA LEU A 12 -18.93 7.41 14.72
C LEU A 12 -18.09 6.24 15.29
N ARG A 13 -17.44 6.46 16.44
CA ARG A 13 -16.61 5.46 17.13
C ARG A 13 -17.43 4.45 17.93
N ALA A 14 -18.68 4.74 18.23
CA ALA A 14 -19.52 3.89 19.10
C ALA A 14 -19.62 2.47 18.56
N GLY A 15 -19.30 1.47 19.39
CA GLY A 15 -19.29 0.05 19.01
C GLY A 15 -18.16 -0.37 18.04
N ALA A 16 -17.21 0.51 17.74
CA ALA A 16 -16.09 0.18 16.88
C ALA A 16 -15.10 -0.78 17.55
N GLN A 17 -14.54 -1.68 16.75
CA GLN A 17 -13.42 -2.53 17.16
C GLN A 17 -12.09 -1.81 16.92
N VAL A 18 -11.26 -1.66 17.95
CA VAL A 18 -9.90 -1.12 17.80
C VAL A 18 -9.01 -2.21 17.19
N LEU A 19 -8.49 -1.96 15.98
CA LEU A 19 -7.57 -2.87 15.29
C LEU A 19 -6.11 -2.51 15.55
N GLU A 20 -5.81 -1.21 15.68
CA GLU A 20 -4.48 -0.70 15.96
C GLU A 20 -4.57 0.52 16.88
N ALA A 21 -3.72 0.54 17.91
CA ALA A 21 -3.53 1.67 18.83
C ALA A 21 -2.06 1.83 19.19
N ASP A 22 -1.68 3.02 19.68
CA ASP A 22 -0.36 3.28 20.27
C ASP A 22 -0.51 4.10 21.56
N GLY A 23 0.59 4.43 22.22
CA GLY A 23 0.60 5.25 23.45
C GLY A 23 -0.08 6.64 23.34
N SER A 24 -0.63 6.96 22.19
CA SER A 24 -1.35 8.22 21.91
C SER A 24 -2.82 8.00 21.52
N GLY A 25 -3.30 6.77 21.65
CA GLY A 25 -4.68 6.37 21.35
C GLY A 25 -4.86 5.58 20.06
N ASP A 26 -6.12 5.47 19.66
CA ASP A 26 -6.53 4.66 18.52
C ASP A 26 -5.89 5.16 17.22
N LYS A 27 -5.54 4.21 16.33
CA LYS A 27 -5.01 4.46 14.99
C LYS A 27 -5.92 3.95 13.90
N VAL A 28 -6.44 2.72 14.06
CA VAL A 28 -7.33 2.09 13.09
C VAL A 28 -8.48 1.45 13.83
N LEU A 29 -9.67 1.84 13.45
CA LEU A 29 -10.93 1.33 13.95
C LEU A 29 -11.69 0.63 12.83
N ARG A 30 -12.30 -0.52 13.14
CA ARG A 30 -13.36 -1.11 12.31
C ARG A 30 -14.69 -0.68 12.91
N LEU A 31 -15.47 0.03 12.14
CA LEU A 31 -16.78 0.54 12.54
C LEU A 31 -17.85 -0.56 12.43
N THR A 32 -19.02 -0.31 13.01
CA THR A 32 -20.15 -1.27 13.04
C THR A 32 -20.73 -1.56 11.64
N ASP A 33 -20.55 -0.65 10.70
CA ASP A 33 -20.93 -0.82 9.29
C ASP A 33 -19.89 -1.59 8.43
N GLY A 34 -18.81 -2.09 9.06
CA GLY A 34 -17.73 -2.80 8.41
C GLY A 34 -16.69 -1.90 7.74
N CYS A 35 -16.92 -0.59 7.71
CA CYS A 35 -15.94 0.37 7.20
C CYS A 35 -14.82 0.63 8.20
N MET A 36 -13.78 1.31 7.75
CA MET A 36 -12.60 1.62 8.55
C MET A 36 -12.50 3.11 8.81
N LEU A 37 -12.06 3.47 10.01
CA LEU A 37 -11.65 4.83 10.38
C LEU A 37 -10.16 4.80 10.75
N LYS A 38 -9.30 5.37 9.89
CA LYS A 38 -7.86 5.50 10.15
C LYS A 38 -7.54 6.90 10.61
N LEU A 39 -6.96 7.00 11.80
CA LEU A 39 -6.64 8.24 12.50
C LEU A 39 -5.16 8.59 12.33
N PHE A 40 -4.88 9.82 11.94
CA PHE A 40 -3.53 10.34 11.74
C PHE A 40 -3.25 11.47 12.71
N ARG A 41 -2.09 11.43 13.38
CA ARG A 41 -1.64 12.51 14.26
C ARG A 41 -1.38 13.79 13.47
N ARG A 42 -1.84 14.90 14.00
CA ARG A 42 -1.46 16.23 13.51
C ARG A 42 -0.08 16.58 14.09
N LYS A 43 0.94 16.62 13.23
CA LYS A 43 2.29 17.04 13.64
C LYS A 43 2.29 18.56 13.92
N ARG A 44 2.78 18.96 15.08
CA ARG A 44 2.64 20.32 15.60
C ARG A 44 3.55 21.38 15.00
N LEU A 45 4.68 21.11 14.36
CA LEU A 45 5.61 22.14 13.86
C LEU A 45 6.39 21.68 12.61
N LEU A 46 6.51 22.62 11.63
CA LEU A 46 7.51 22.68 10.53
C LEU A 46 7.73 21.39 9.69
N SER A 47 6.71 20.58 9.46
CA SER A 47 6.83 19.46 8.53
C SER A 47 5.89 19.64 7.34
N SER A 48 6.24 19.08 6.18
CA SER A 48 5.37 19.03 4.99
C SER A 48 3.97 18.46 5.28
N ALA A 49 3.81 17.72 6.38
CA ALA A 49 2.52 17.19 6.84
C ALA A 49 1.57 18.29 7.40
N LEU A 50 2.05 19.49 7.72
CA LEU A 50 1.21 20.61 8.11
C LEU A 50 0.44 21.16 6.90
N PHE A 51 1.11 21.28 5.76
CA PHE A 51 0.54 21.78 4.49
C PHE A 51 -0.19 20.67 3.73
N TYR A 52 0.18 19.40 3.92
CA TYR A 52 -0.42 18.28 3.24
C TYR A 52 -0.60 17.08 4.20
N PRO A 53 -1.73 17.07 4.97
CA PRO A 53 -2.02 16.07 6.00
C PRO A 53 -2.05 14.63 5.45
N TYR A 54 -1.63 13.66 6.28
CA TYR A 54 -1.61 12.24 5.87
C TYR A 54 -2.99 11.69 5.48
N ALA A 55 -4.06 12.13 6.16
CA ALA A 55 -5.43 11.76 5.79
C ALA A 55 -5.78 12.24 4.37
N GLN A 56 -5.38 13.47 4.01
CA GLN A 56 -5.59 14.00 2.67
C GLN A 56 -4.69 13.30 1.64
N ARG A 57 -3.44 12.94 2.01
CA ARG A 57 -2.55 12.13 1.14
C ARG A 57 -3.18 10.78 0.84
N PHE A 58 -3.69 10.10 1.88
CA PHE A 58 -4.37 8.82 1.71
C PHE A 58 -5.52 8.93 0.70
N ALA A 59 -6.41 9.92 0.86
CA ALA A 59 -7.54 10.14 -0.03
C ALA A 59 -7.12 10.49 -1.47
N ASN A 60 -6.10 11.34 -1.64
CA ASN A 60 -5.59 11.70 -2.96
C ASN A 60 -4.89 10.53 -3.64
N ASN A 61 -4.12 9.72 -2.89
CA ASN A 61 -3.47 8.52 -3.39
C ASN A 61 -4.48 7.45 -3.81
N THR A 62 -5.58 7.28 -3.05
CA THR A 62 -6.69 6.43 -3.48
C THR A 62 -7.23 6.84 -4.85
N ARG A 63 -7.53 8.13 -5.04
CA ARG A 63 -8.01 8.63 -6.34
C ARG A 63 -6.97 8.41 -7.44
N ALA A 64 -5.69 8.65 -7.15
CA ALA A 64 -4.60 8.44 -8.12
C ALA A 64 -4.42 6.98 -8.52
N LEU A 65 -4.64 6.02 -7.59
CA LEU A 65 -4.62 4.59 -7.88
C LEU A 65 -5.84 4.16 -8.69
N GLN A 66 -7.04 4.64 -8.34
CA GLN A 66 -8.28 4.37 -9.09
C GLN A 66 -8.19 4.84 -10.55
N GLN A 67 -7.60 6.03 -10.81
CA GLN A 67 -7.34 6.54 -12.16
C GLN A 67 -6.33 5.69 -12.96
N ARG A 68 -5.66 4.75 -12.31
CA ARG A 68 -4.67 3.83 -12.87
C ARG A 68 -5.14 2.37 -12.87
N ASP A 69 -6.42 2.16 -12.57
CA ASP A 69 -7.02 0.82 -12.44
C ASP A 69 -6.25 -0.09 -11.48
N ILE A 70 -5.82 0.48 -10.33
CA ILE A 70 -5.16 -0.27 -9.27
C ILE A 70 -6.13 -0.44 -8.11
N PRO A 71 -6.49 -1.69 -7.74
CA PRO A 71 -7.37 -1.96 -6.62
C PRO A 71 -6.83 -1.35 -5.32
N CYS A 72 -7.70 -0.61 -4.62
CA CYS A 72 -7.34 0.07 -3.37
C CYS A 72 -8.61 0.38 -2.55
N PRO A 73 -8.51 0.79 -1.27
CA PRO A 73 -9.66 1.17 -0.47
C PRO A 73 -10.50 2.28 -1.14
N ARG A 74 -11.80 2.32 -0.86
CA ARG A 74 -12.69 3.37 -1.37
C ARG A 74 -12.97 4.40 -0.28
N ILE A 75 -12.58 5.66 -0.51
CA ILE A 75 -12.79 6.77 0.43
C ILE A 75 -14.27 7.15 0.47
N LEU A 76 -14.79 7.28 1.68
CA LEU A 76 -16.13 7.75 1.98
C LEU A 76 -16.09 9.19 2.48
N ALA A 77 -15.18 9.50 3.42
CA ALA A 77 -14.99 10.86 3.92
C ALA A 77 -13.57 11.08 4.45
N VAL A 78 -13.20 12.37 4.57
CA VAL A 78 -11.95 12.80 5.23
C VAL A 78 -12.30 13.82 6.28
N TYR A 79 -11.96 13.55 7.53
CA TYR A 79 -12.34 14.34 8.68
C TYR A 79 -11.12 15.03 9.32
N ARG A 80 -11.38 16.19 9.90
CA ARG A 80 -10.57 16.84 10.91
C ARG A 80 -11.30 16.80 12.24
N ILE A 81 -10.63 16.29 13.29
CA ILE A 81 -11.20 16.10 14.62
C ILE A 81 -10.35 16.91 15.61
N PRO A 82 -10.69 18.21 15.82
CA PRO A 82 -9.87 19.09 16.66
C PRO A 82 -9.78 18.63 18.12
N SER A 83 -10.86 18.06 18.68
CA SER A 83 -10.97 17.64 20.08
C SER A 83 -9.90 16.60 20.49
N ILE A 84 -9.46 15.77 19.55
CA ILE A 84 -8.43 14.74 19.77
C ILE A 84 -7.13 15.01 18.99
N ALA A 85 -7.03 16.17 18.36
CA ALA A 85 -5.89 16.59 17.52
C ALA A 85 -5.52 15.56 16.43
N ARG A 86 -6.53 14.98 15.74
CA ARG A 86 -6.37 14.00 14.65
C ARG A 86 -7.01 14.49 13.37
N ASP A 87 -6.47 14.03 12.24
CA ASP A 87 -7.19 13.95 10.98
C ASP A 87 -7.52 12.47 10.72
N ALA A 88 -8.64 12.16 10.07
CA ALA A 88 -9.07 10.79 9.85
C ALA A 88 -9.56 10.55 8.42
N VAL A 89 -9.42 9.31 7.96
CA VAL A 89 -10.03 8.82 6.73
C VAL A 89 -11.06 7.75 7.09
N TYR A 90 -12.28 7.96 6.64
CA TYR A 90 -13.36 6.99 6.68
C TYR A 90 -13.45 6.32 5.31
N TYR A 91 -13.33 5.01 5.25
CA TYR A 91 -13.23 4.30 3.99
C TYR A 91 -13.76 2.86 4.06
N SER A 92 -14.26 2.37 2.93
CA SER A 92 -14.53 0.95 2.71
C SER A 92 -13.21 0.23 2.43
N PRO A 93 -12.83 -0.82 3.18
CA PRO A 93 -11.58 -1.54 2.97
C PRO A 93 -11.57 -2.25 1.61
N LEU A 94 -10.40 -2.50 1.07
CA LEU A 94 -10.21 -3.42 -0.05
C LEU A 94 -10.44 -4.83 0.46
N ALA A 95 -11.35 -5.57 -0.17
CA ALA A 95 -11.63 -6.96 0.17
C ALA A 95 -10.45 -7.86 -0.22
N GLY A 96 -10.22 -8.91 0.58
CA GLY A 96 -9.18 -9.91 0.34
C GLY A 96 -8.23 -10.06 1.52
N GLU A 97 -7.14 -10.79 1.30
CA GLU A 97 -6.11 -11.05 2.30
C GLU A 97 -4.76 -10.49 1.83
N THR A 98 -3.97 -9.97 2.75
CA THR A 98 -2.61 -9.53 2.42
C THR A 98 -1.75 -10.75 2.08
N ILE A 99 -0.77 -10.59 1.18
CA ILE A 99 0.16 -11.68 0.82
C ILE A 99 0.79 -12.30 2.08
N ARG A 100 1.02 -11.49 3.12
CA ARG A 100 1.59 -11.97 4.39
C ARG A 100 0.66 -12.87 5.20
N GLN A 101 -0.67 -12.74 5.02
CA GLN A 101 -1.69 -13.56 5.68
C GLN A 101 -1.97 -14.86 4.95
N LEU A 102 -1.70 -14.91 3.66
CA LEU A 102 -1.99 -16.09 2.82
C LEU A 102 -1.16 -17.31 3.27
N LYS A 103 -1.83 -18.45 3.37
CA LYS A 103 -1.22 -19.78 3.57
C LYS A 103 -1.40 -20.57 2.29
N LEU A 104 -0.39 -20.55 1.43
CA LEU A 104 -0.45 -21.12 0.07
C LEU A 104 0.37 -22.40 -0.02
N ALA A 105 -0.10 -23.35 -0.83
CA ALA A 105 0.73 -24.45 -1.31
C ALA A 105 1.84 -23.90 -2.23
N LYS A 106 2.93 -24.70 -2.43
CA LYS A 106 4.09 -24.26 -3.20
C LYS A 106 3.73 -23.76 -4.61
N ALA A 107 2.94 -24.52 -5.35
CA ALA A 107 2.55 -24.15 -6.71
C ALA A 107 1.73 -22.84 -6.77
N GLU A 108 0.85 -22.63 -5.80
CA GLU A 108 0.07 -21.38 -5.68
C GLU A 108 0.97 -20.20 -5.33
N ALA A 109 1.94 -20.41 -4.44
CA ALA A 109 2.91 -19.39 -4.07
C ALA A 109 3.79 -18.99 -5.27
N ASP A 110 4.24 -19.94 -6.10
CA ASP A 110 5.02 -19.65 -7.31
C ASP A 110 4.21 -18.88 -8.34
N ALA A 111 2.95 -19.27 -8.58
CA ALA A 111 2.04 -18.55 -9.45
C ALA A 111 1.81 -17.10 -8.94
N LEU A 112 1.61 -16.93 -7.63
CA LEU A 112 1.44 -15.61 -7.03
C LEU A 112 2.70 -14.75 -7.12
N ARG A 113 3.91 -15.33 -7.03
CA ARG A 113 5.19 -14.61 -7.25
C ARG A 113 5.27 -14.03 -8.66
N VAL A 114 4.85 -14.80 -9.68
CA VAL A 114 4.76 -14.31 -11.06
C VAL A 114 3.78 -13.14 -11.15
N CYS A 115 2.57 -13.30 -10.61
CA CYS A 115 1.56 -12.24 -10.59
C CYS A 115 2.05 -10.98 -9.86
N LEU A 116 2.72 -11.14 -8.72
CA LEU A 116 3.29 -10.04 -7.94
C LEU A 116 4.38 -9.30 -8.72
N GLY A 117 5.26 -10.03 -9.40
CA GLY A 117 6.28 -9.44 -10.27
C GLY A 117 5.66 -8.57 -11.35
N CYS A 118 4.67 -9.10 -12.08
CA CYS A 118 3.93 -8.38 -13.10
C CYS A 118 3.23 -7.14 -12.51
N PHE A 119 2.55 -7.28 -11.38
CA PHE A 119 1.86 -6.19 -10.71
C PHE A 119 2.83 -5.06 -10.30
N ILE A 120 3.98 -5.37 -9.70
CA ILE A 120 4.96 -4.34 -9.31
C ILE A 120 5.56 -3.65 -10.55
N ALA A 121 5.81 -4.39 -11.64
CA ALA A 121 6.24 -3.80 -12.90
C ALA A 121 5.19 -2.80 -13.42
N GLN A 122 3.91 -3.18 -13.42
CA GLN A 122 2.80 -2.30 -13.81
C GLN A 122 2.69 -1.06 -12.91
N LEU A 123 2.87 -1.19 -11.59
CA LEU A 123 2.94 -0.03 -10.69
C LEU A 123 4.04 0.94 -11.13
N HIS A 124 5.22 0.43 -11.45
CA HIS A 124 6.36 1.23 -11.88
C HIS A 124 6.12 1.89 -13.24
N GLU A 125 5.51 1.18 -14.20
CA GLU A 125 5.12 1.73 -15.51
C GLU A 125 4.05 2.82 -15.38
N LYS A 126 3.10 2.63 -14.46
CA LYS A 126 2.06 3.63 -14.13
C LYS A 126 2.56 4.77 -13.25
N GLY A 127 3.87 4.84 -12.98
CA GLY A 127 4.50 5.92 -12.21
C GLY A 127 4.22 5.88 -10.71
N VAL A 128 3.80 4.73 -10.17
CA VAL A 128 3.49 4.57 -8.75
C VAL A 128 4.74 4.22 -7.96
N TYR A 129 5.14 5.11 -7.05
CA TYR A 129 6.24 4.91 -6.11
C TYR A 129 5.69 4.71 -4.70
N PHE A 130 5.74 3.48 -4.20
CA PHE A 130 5.18 3.11 -2.90
C PHE A 130 6.29 2.77 -1.90
N ARG A 131 6.60 3.70 -0.99
CA ARG A 131 7.68 3.56 0.01
C ARG A 131 7.41 2.44 1.02
N SER A 132 6.16 2.17 1.32
CA SER A 132 5.72 1.07 2.20
C SER A 132 5.33 -0.18 1.41
N LEU A 133 6.00 -0.44 0.29
CA LEU A 133 5.81 -1.66 -0.48
C LEU A 133 6.39 -2.85 0.30
N HIS A 134 5.54 -3.50 1.06
CA HIS A 134 5.80 -4.78 1.73
C HIS A 134 4.54 -5.65 1.67
N PHE A 135 4.66 -6.93 1.92
CA PHE A 135 3.57 -7.89 1.66
C PHE A 135 2.37 -7.76 2.60
N GLY A 136 2.52 -7.06 3.73
CA GLY A 136 1.40 -6.65 4.56
C GLY A 136 0.56 -5.50 3.96
N ASN A 137 1.00 -4.88 2.86
CA ASN A 137 0.29 -3.80 2.17
C ASN A 137 -0.13 -4.17 0.74
N VAL A 138 0.12 -5.41 0.31
CA VAL A 138 -0.36 -5.95 -0.96
C VAL A 138 -1.44 -6.98 -0.67
N VAL A 139 -2.63 -6.78 -1.22
CA VAL A 139 -3.82 -7.61 -1.00
C VAL A 139 -4.12 -8.41 -2.27
N LEU A 140 -4.34 -9.70 -2.11
CA LEU A 140 -4.98 -10.54 -3.12
C LEU A 140 -6.50 -10.46 -2.92
N THR A 141 -7.20 -9.92 -3.91
CA THR A 141 -8.66 -9.76 -3.86
C THR A 141 -9.39 -11.06 -4.21
N PRO A 142 -10.68 -11.19 -3.88
CA PRO A 142 -11.49 -12.35 -4.29
C PRO A 142 -11.54 -12.57 -5.81
N GLU A 143 -11.32 -11.51 -6.60
CA GLU A 143 -11.26 -11.55 -8.06
C GLU A 143 -9.87 -11.98 -8.59
N ASN A 144 -8.98 -12.47 -7.72
CA ASN A 144 -7.60 -12.86 -8.04
C ASN A 144 -6.75 -11.70 -8.63
N THR A 145 -7.04 -10.47 -8.25
CA THR A 145 -6.23 -9.30 -8.61
C THR A 145 -5.45 -8.80 -7.41
N LEU A 146 -4.31 -8.14 -7.66
CA LEU A 146 -3.53 -7.54 -6.60
C LEU A 146 -3.89 -6.07 -6.42
N GLY A 147 -3.95 -5.62 -5.16
CA GLY A 147 -4.22 -4.25 -4.81
C GLY A 147 -3.36 -3.75 -3.64
N LEU A 148 -3.48 -2.47 -3.32
CA LEU A 148 -2.66 -1.81 -2.31
C LEU A 148 -3.52 -1.25 -1.17
N ILE A 149 -3.02 -1.40 0.05
CA ILE A 149 -3.56 -0.76 1.26
C ILE A 149 -2.47 0.07 1.97
N ASP A 150 -2.84 0.84 2.97
CA ASP A 150 -1.97 1.75 3.73
C ASP A 150 -1.13 2.71 2.88
N ILE A 151 -1.79 3.37 1.95
CA ILE A 151 -1.23 4.13 0.83
C ILE A 151 -0.90 5.60 1.15
N ALA A 152 -0.85 6.00 2.43
CA ALA A 152 -0.63 7.41 2.80
C ALA A 152 0.74 7.97 2.37
N ASP A 153 1.77 7.12 2.25
CA ASP A 153 3.14 7.50 1.87
C ASP A 153 3.50 7.15 0.41
N LEU A 154 2.49 6.78 -0.39
CA LEU A 154 2.61 6.56 -1.82
C LEU A 154 2.67 7.90 -2.56
N SER A 155 3.30 7.91 -3.71
CA SER A 155 3.26 9.02 -4.65
C SER A 155 3.14 8.52 -6.09
N CYS A 156 2.38 9.25 -6.91
CA CYS A 156 2.21 8.97 -8.33
C CYS A 156 2.80 10.09 -9.17
N GLN A 157 3.44 9.74 -10.26
CA GLN A 157 3.90 10.64 -11.32
C GLN A 157 3.26 10.25 -12.66
N SER A 158 3.28 11.16 -13.65
CA SER A 158 2.68 10.94 -14.97
C SER A 158 3.47 9.98 -15.86
N ALA A 159 4.79 9.92 -15.66
CA ALA A 159 5.69 9.05 -16.43
C ALA A 159 6.08 7.80 -15.64
N PRO A 160 6.55 6.72 -16.29
CA PRO A 160 7.11 5.56 -15.64
C PRO A 160 8.22 5.92 -14.65
N LEU A 161 8.41 5.09 -13.61
CA LEU A 161 9.50 5.28 -12.67
C LEU A 161 10.86 5.07 -13.36
N SER A 162 11.81 5.96 -13.07
CA SER A 162 13.20 5.76 -13.46
C SER A 162 13.78 4.49 -12.80
N GLN A 163 14.82 3.91 -13.40
CA GLN A 163 15.48 2.72 -12.84
C GLN A 163 15.92 2.93 -11.39
N ASN A 164 16.47 4.09 -11.04
CA ASN A 164 16.88 4.39 -9.67
C ASN A 164 15.70 4.40 -8.69
N LYS A 165 14.53 4.92 -9.10
CA LYS A 165 13.32 4.87 -8.28
C LYS A 165 12.82 3.43 -8.10
N ARG A 166 12.87 2.60 -9.15
CA ARG A 166 12.50 1.17 -9.08
C ARG A 166 13.40 0.42 -8.09
N LEU A 167 14.72 0.57 -8.21
CA LEU A 167 15.68 -0.03 -7.28
C LEU A 167 15.44 0.44 -5.83
N ARG A 168 15.21 1.74 -5.63
CA ARG A 168 14.91 2.29 -4.31
C ARG A 168 13.60 1.75 -3.75
N ASN A 169 12.60 1.50 -4.59
CA ASN A 169 11.34 0.89 -4.15
C ASN A 169 11.59 -0.52 -3.59
N PHE A 170 12.36 -1.35 -4.30
CA PHE A 170 12.74 -2.68 -3.81
C PHE A 170 13.65 -2.64 -2.59
N SER A 171 14.49 -1.61 -2.42
CA SER A 171 15.30 -1.47 -1.21
C SER A 171 14.46 -1.30 0.07
N HIS A 172 13.22 -0.83 -0.05
CA HIS A 172 12.30 -0.81 1.08
C HIS A 172 11.81 -2.21 1.46
N LEU A 173 11.58 -3.09 0.48
CA LEU A 173 11.21 -4.49 0.70
C LEU A 173 12.30 -5.26 1.46
N ARG A 174 13.58 -4.97 1.23
CA ARG A 174 14.70 -5.58 1.97
C ARG A 174 14.62 -5.43 3.49
N ARG A 175 13.88 -4.45 4.00
CA ARG A 175 13.68 -4.24 5.45
C ARG A 175 12.84 -5.34 6.11
N TYR A 176 12.21 -6.19 5.30
CA TYR A 176 11.35 -7.28 5.74
C TYR A 176 11.94 -8.63 5.29
N PRO A 177 12.79 -9.28 6.12
CA PRO A 177 13.47 -10.51 5.74
C PRO A 177 12.50 -11.63 5.31
N GLU A 178 11.37 -11.75 6.00
CA GLU A 178 10.34 -12.75 5.70
C GLU A 178 9.71 -12.54 4.32
N ASP A 179 9.38 -11.27 3.97
CA ASP A 179 8.84 -10.93 2.66
C ASP A 179 9.89 -11.21 1.56
N ARG A 180 11.15 -10.89 1.83
CA ARG A 180 12.25 -11.18 0.91
C ARG A 180 12.43 -12.69 0.71
N GLN A 181 12.44 -13.46 1.78
CA GLN A 181 12.57 -14.93 1.71
C GLN A 181 11.39 -15.52 0.94
N TRP A 182 10.17 -15.08 1.20
CA TRP A 182 9.00 -15.51 0.46
C TRP A 182 9.09 -15.15 -1.03
N LEU A 183 9.57 -13.96 -1.36
CA LEU A 183 9.73 -13.50 -2.75
C LEU A 183 10.77 -14.34 -3.51
N LEU A 184 11.89 -14.65 -2.88
CA LEU A 184 12.95 -15.44 -3.51
C LEU A 184 12.56 -16.92 -3.67
N GLY A 185 11.72 -17.46 -2.78
CA GLY A 185 11.32 -18.87 -2.84
C GLY A 185 12.51 -19.84 -2.93
N ASP A 186 12.27 -21.01 -3.54
CA ASP A 186 13.31 -22.03 -3.73
C ASP A 186 14.10 -21.86 -5.04
N ASP A 187 13.64 -20.94 -5.92
CA ASP A 187 14.20 -20.71 -7.27
C ASP A 187 15.02 -19.41 -7.39
N ALA A 188 15.50 -18.89 -6.25
CA ALA A 188 16.22 -17.62 -6.16
C ALA A 188 15.45 -16.44 -6.80
N GLY A 189 14.12 -16.45 -6.70
CA GLY A 189 13.23 -15.40 -7.19
C GLY A 189 12.93 -15.49 -8.68
N GLN A 190 13.25 -16.61 -9.34
CA GLN A 190 13.06 -16.73 -10.79
C GLN A 190 11.60 -16.48 -11.20
N ALA A 191 10.64 -17.05 -10.46
CA ALA A 191 9.21 -16.84 -10.69
C ALA A 191 8.85 -15.34 -10.64
N PHE A 192 9.28 -14.65 -9.58
CA PHE A 192 9.03 -13.21 -9.41
C PHE A 192 9.69 -12.36 -10.53
N PHE A 193 10.96 -12.61 -10.85
CA PHE A 193 11.66 -11.84 -11.87
C PHE A 193 11.11 -12.08 -13.28
N ASN A 194 10.63 -13.29 -13.56
CA ASN A 194 9.92 -13.59 -14.82
C ASN A 194 8.62 -12.77 -14.91
N GLY A 195 7.83 -12.75 -13.84
CA GLY A 195 6.63 -11.91 -13.78
C GLY A 195 6.95 -10.43 -13.94
N TYR A 196 7.97 -9.91 -13.24
CA TYR A 196 8.37 -8.52 -13.37
C TYR A 196 8.79 -8.17 -14.81
N ARG A 197 9.51 -9.08 -15.50
CA ARG A 197 9.86 -8.91 -16.92
C ARG A 197 8.63 -8.88 -17.81
N GLN A 198 7.66 -9.77 -17.57
CA GLN A 198 6.41 -9.82 -18.35
C GLN A 198 5.57 -8.53 -18.21
N GLY A 199 5.61 -7.90 -17.04
CA GLY A 199 4.89 -6.64 -16.79
C GLY A 199 5.57 -5.39 -17.36
N LEU A 200 6.78 -5.50 -17.92
CA LEU A 200 7.50 -4.39 -18.55
C LEU A 200 7.15 -4.31 -20.05
N PRO A 201 7.16 -3.10 -20.66
CA PRO A 201 6.95 -2.94 -22.10
C PRO A 201 7.99 -3.72 -22.92
N ALA A 202 7.56 -4.26 -24.05
CA ALA A 202 8.47 -4.90 -25.00
C ALA A 202 9.55 -3.93 -25.49
N GLY A 203 10.79 -4.39 -25.65
CA GLY A 203 11.90 -3.60 -26.17
C GLY A 203 12.60 -2.68 -25.16
N SER A 204 12.14 -2.61 -23.89
CA SER A 204 12.89 -1.91 -22.83
C SER A 204 14.21 -2.65 -22.49
N GLN A 205 15.24 -1.90 -22.04
CA GLN A 205 16.49 -2.50 -21.53
C GLN A 205 16.23 -3.21 -20.20
N GLN A 206 15.59 -4.38 -20.26
CA GLN A 206 15.11 -5.11 -19.10
C GLN A 206 16.22 -5.88 -18.39
N ALA A 207 17.15 -6.47 -19.15
CA ALA A 207 18.17 -7.37 -18.60
C ALA A 207 19.08 -6.68 -17.55
N PRO A 208 19.65 -5.49 -17.77
CA PRO A 208 20.45 -4.81 -16.75
C PRO A 208 19.67 -4.44 -15.47
N LEU A 209 18.41 -4.07 -15.62
CA LEU A 209 17.56 -3.75 -14.47
C LEU A 209 17.27 -5.00 -13.64
N ILE A 210 16.88 -6.10 -14.29
CA ILE A 210 16.61 -7.38 -13.61
C ILE A 210 17.84 -7.88 -12.87
N GLU A 211 19.01 -7.80 -13.49
CA GLU A 211 20.27 -8.21 -12.84
C GLU A 211 20.56 -7.37 -11.59
N ARG A 212 20.41 -6.06 -11.66
CA ARG A 212 20.55 -5.17 -10.49
C ARG A 212 19.52 -5.46 -9.40
N LEU A 213 18.29 -5.85 -9.78
CA LEU A 213 17.26 -6.25 -8.82
C LEU A 213 17.62 -7.59 -8.14
N ARG A 214 18.16 -8.56 -8.89
CA ARG A 214 18.66 -9.82 -8.32
C ARG A 214 19.75 -9.56 -7.30
N GLN A 215 20.76 -8.77 -7.64
CA GLN A 215 21.84 -8.40 -6.71
C GLN A 215 21.34 -7.62 -5.49
N LEU A 216 20.29 -6.82 -5.65
CA LEU A 216 19.70 -6.07 -4.55
C LEU A 216 18.92 -6.98 -3.58
N LEU A 217 18.22 -7.99 -4.07
CA LEU A 217 17.31 -8.84 -3.29
C LEU A 217 17.96 -10.16 -2.84
N GLY A 218 18.93 -10.68 -3.58
CA GLY A 218 19.73 -11.84 -3.19
C GLY A 218 20.76 -11.48 -2.15
#